data_1a1c26b55f29adc4e5763c16a1f7fb97
#
_entry.id   1a1c26b55f29adc4e5763c16a1f7fb97
#
_cell.length_a   1.000
_cell.length_b   1.000
_cell.length_c   1.000
_cell.angle_alpha   90.00
_cell.angle_beta   90.00
_cell.angle_gamma   90.00
#
_symmetry.space_group_name_H-M   'P 1'
#
loop_
_entity.id
_entity.type
_entity.pdbx_description
1 polymer ?
#
loop_
_entity_poly.entity_id
_entity_poly.type
_entity_poly.pdbx_seq_one_letter_code
_entity_poly.pdbx_strand_id
1 'polypeptide(L)'
;MPISAIHPSRAEPASRAGPSPSGFTLLELLLVIVLLGFLVSLILPRLDQLYLSFLFWLDQDRVEREIAALGGRAYLEGKALSLSTWPPPAPGSPAAAARSTAAGTEPLAGSGEPVKLALPEGWRVVVDPPILFRPDGACSGGEVMIEAGEVRRSFRLEPPRCRLK
;
A
#
# COMPACT_ATOMS: atom_id res chain seq x y z
N MET A 1 -80.88 -62.66 -13.83
CA MET A 1 -79.53 -62.27 -14.37
C MET A 1 -78.86 -61.39 -13.34
N PRO A 2 -77.84 -61.85 -12.62
CA PRO A 2 -77.14 -61.06 -11.66
C PRO A 2 -75.96 -60.40 -12.32
N ILE A 3 -75.78 -59.08 -12.09
CA ILE A 3 -74.70 -58.27 -12.57
C ILE A 3 -73.59 -58.37 -11.53
N SER A 4 -72.44 -58.95 -11.91
CA SER A 4 -71.23 -59.02 -11.11
C SER A 4 -70.59 -57.64 -11.04
N ALA A 5 -70.47 -57.09 -9.85
CA ALA A 5 -69.75 -55.86 -9.55
C ALA A 5 -68.24 -56.15 -9.51
N ILE A 6 -67.47 -55.51 -10.40
CA ILE A 6 -66.02 -55.56 -10.43
C ILE A 6 -65.49 -54.48 -9.44
N HIS A 7 -64.83 -54.93 -8.36
CA HIS A 7 -64.11 -54.04 -7.45
C HIS A 7 -62.76 -53.69 -8.07
N PRO A 8 -62.42 -52.40 -8.24
CA PRO A 8 -61.06 -52.02 -8.58
C PRO A 8 -60.16 -52.11 -7.36
N SER A 9 -59.13 -52.91 -7.42
CA SER A 9 -58.03 -52.96 -6.46
C SER A 9 -57.33 -51.62 -6.42
N ARG A 10 -57.41 -50.98 -5.29
CA ARG A 10 -56.68 -49.74 -5.00
C ARG A 10 -55.22 -50.11 -4.70
N ALA A 11 -54.32 -49.86 -5.65
CA ALA A 11 -52.90 -50.01 -5.44
C ALA A 11 -52.43 -48.89 -4.43
N GLU A 12 -51.96 -49.30 -3.27
CA GLU A 12 -51.29 -48.41 -2.30
C GLU A 12 -50.00 -47.85 -2.92
N PRO A 13 -49.79 -46.55 -2.91
CA PRO A 13 -48.52 -45.98 -3.34
C PRO A 13 -47.42 -46.34 -2.32
N ALA A 14 -46.41 -47.05 -2.77
CA ALA A 14 -45.20 -47.34 -2.01
C ALA A 14 -44.58 -46.00 -1.50
N SER A 15 -44.64 -45.79 -0.19
CA SER A 15 -43.92 -44.68 0.49
C SER A 15 -42.42 -44.81 0.19
N ARG A 16 -41.92 -43.98 -0.71
CA ARG A 16 -40.49 -43.76 -0.85
C ARG A 16 -39.99 -43.12 0.46
N ALA A 17 -39.30 -43.92 1.26
CA ALA A 17 -38.51 -43.38 2.39
C ALA A 17 -37.49 -42.44 1.81
N GLY A 18 -37.72 -41.12 1.97
CA GLY A 18 -36.74 -40.10 1.65
C GLY A 18 -35.50 -40.27 2.53
N PRO A 19 -34.32 -39.87 2.06
CA PRO A 19 -33.11 -39.92 2.86
C PRO A 19 -33.33 -39.14 4.17
N SER A 20 -33.15 -39.83 5.28
CA SER A 20 -33.24 -39.22 6.61
C SER A 20 -32.24 -38.07 6.70
N PRO A 21 -32.61 -36.86 7.17
CA PRO A 21 -31.65 -35.80 7.37
C PRO A 21 -30.65 -36.25 8.45
N SER A 22 -29.44 -36.57 8.02
CA SER A 22 -28.32 -36.86 8.94
C SER A 22 -27.93 -35.55 9.62
N GLY A 23 -28.29 -35.43 10.88
CA GLY A 23 -27.83 -34.30 11.73
C GLY A 23 -26.31 -34.38 11.98
N PHE A 24 -25.64 -33.26 12.04
CA PHE A 24 -24.23 -33.22 12.41
C PHE A 24 -24.01 -33.70 13.83
N THR A 25 -22.99 -34.51 14.02
CA THR A 25 -22.60 -34.98 15.35
C THR A 25 -21.85 -33.83 16.08
N LEU A 26 -22.00 -33.79 17.39
CA LEU A 26 -21.29 -32.81 18.24
C LEU A 26 -19.77 -32.94 18.10
N LEU A 27 -19.27 -34.14 17.88
CA LEU A 27 -17.85 -34.43 17.64
C LEU A 27 -17.37 -33.84 16.31
N GLU A 28 -18.19 -33.90 15.24
CA GLU A 28 -17.87 -33.34 13.94
C GLU A 28 -17.76 -31.81 14.00
N LEU A 29 -18.68 -31.15 14.73
CA LEU A 29 -18.63 -29.72 14.94
C LEU A 29 -17.37 -29.33 15.73
N LEU A 30 -17.02 -30.09 16.76
CA LEU A 30 -15.81 -29.86 17.56
C LEU A 30 -14.55 -29.99 16.70
N LEU A 31 -14.48 -31.03 15.87
CA LEU A 31 -13.36 -31.25 14.95
C LEU A 31 -13.20 -30.07 13.97
N VAL A 32 -14.30 -29.57 13.41
CA VAL A 32 -14.29 -28.43 12.48
C VAL A 32 -13.76 -27.17 13.16
N ILE A 33 -14.20 -26.87 14.39
CA ILE A 33 -13.73 -25.69 15.13
C ILE A 33 -12.23 -25.80 15.43
N VAL A 34 -11.74 -26.97 15.81
CA VAL A 34 -10.30 -27.20 16.05
C VAL A 34 -9.49 -27.01 14.78
N LEU A 35 -9.94 -27.55 13.65
CA LEU A 35 -9.28 -27.38 12.35
C LEU A 35 -9.28 -25.91 11.90
N LEU A 36 -10.40 -25.21 12.06
CA LEU A 36 -10.48 -23.79 11.74
C LEU A 36 -9.55 -22.96 12.63
N GLY A 37 -9.50 -23.22 13.92
CA GLY A 37 -8.58 -22.58 14.86
C GLY A 37 -7.12 -22.79 14.46
N PHE A 38 -6.76 -23.98 14.05
CA PHE A 38 -5.42 -24.32 13.56
C PHE A 38 -5.08 -23.56 12.27
N LEU A 39 -5.99 -23.51 11.30
CA LEU A 39 -5.80 -22.76 10.05
C LEU A 39 -5.63 -21.26 10.31
N VAL A 40 -6.47 -20.68 11.16
CA VAL A 40 -6.39 -19.26 11.55
C VAL A 40 -5.03 -18.96 12.21
N SER A 41 -4.55 -19.84 13.09
CA SER A 41 -3.26 -19.68 13.75
C SER A 41 -2.06 -19.61 12.78
N LEU A 42 -2.14 -20.30 11.65
CA LEU A 42 -1.10 -20.27 10.61
C LEU A 42 -1.15 -19.03 9.72
N ILE A 43 -2.36 -18.47 9.54
CA ILE A 43 -2.59 -17.35 8.63
C ILE A 43 -2.33 -16.00 9.31
N LEU A 44 -2.70 -15.87 10.59
CA LEU A 44 -2.59 -14.62 11.36
C LEU A 44 -1.21 -13.92 11.26
N PRO A 45 -0.06 -14.61 11.47
CA PRO A 45 1.24 -13.93 11.44
C PRO A 45 1.62 -13.39 10.07
N ARG A 46 1.00 -13.87 8.99
CA ARG A 46 1.25 -13.37 7.63
C ARG A 46 0.35 -12.20 7.25
N LEU A 47 -0.81 -12.06 7.90
CA LEU A 47 -1.73 -10.97 7.63
C LEU A 47 -1.16 -9.60 8.01
N ASP A 48 -0.41 -9.51 9.11
CA ASP A 48 0.20 -8.26 9.54
C ASP A 48 1.18 -7.71 8.49
N GLN A 49 1.99 -8.59 7.90
CA GLN A 49 2.93 -8.19 6.84
C GLN A 49 2.21 -7.77 5.56
N LEU A 50 1.15 -8.48 5.18
CA LEU A 50 0.34 -8.14 4.01
C LEU A 50 -0.41 -6.81 4.21
N TYR A 51 -0.95 -6.58 5.40
CA TYR A 51 -1.66 -5.36 5.74
C TYR A 51 -0.73 -4.13 5.69
N LEU A 52 0.45 -4.23 6.29
CA LEU A 52 1.47 -3.17 6.24
C LEU A 52 1.92 -2.89 4.81
N SER A 53 2.13 -3.93 4.00
CA SER A 53 2.51 -3.77 2.59
C SER A 53 1.41 -3.12 1.76
N PHE A 54 0.14 -3.43 2.06
CA PHE A 54 -1.01 -2.83 1.36
C PHE A 54 -1.18 -1.35 1.72
N LEU A 55 -1.07 -0.99 2.99
CA LEU A 55 -1.10 0.41 3.42
C LEU A 55 0.06 1.19 2.81
N PHE A 56 1.25 0.61 2.78
CA PHE A 56 2.41 1.22 2.14
C PHE A 56 2.14 1.55 0.66
N TRP A 57 1.51 0.62 -0.07
CA TRP A 57 1.22 0.84 -1.49
C TRP A 57 0.25 2.00 -1.72
N LEU A 58 -0.79 2.13 -0.87
CA LEU A 58 -1.75 3.23 -0.97
C LEU A 58 -1.12 4.59 -0.65
N ASP A 59 -0.30 4.65 0.37
CA ASP A 59 0.34 5.90 0.81
C ASP A 59 1.49 6.30 -0.12
N GLN A 60 2.20 5.33 -0.71
CA GLN A 60 3.25 5.59 -1.69
C GLN A 60 2.71 6.38 -2.89
N ASP A 61 1.60 5.97 -3.47
CA ASP A 61 0.99 6.63 -4.63
C ASP A 61 0.60 8.09 -4.33
N ARG A 62 0.22 8.37 -3.07
CA ARG A 62 -0.05 9.72 -2.61
C ARG A 62 1.21 10.57 -2.55
N VAL A 63 2.28 10.05 -1.97
CA VAL A 63 3.57 10.75 -1.85
C VAL A 63 4.19 11.00 -3.23
N GLU A 64 4.14 10.01 -4.12
CA GLU A 64 4.61 10.14 -5.49
C GLU A 64 3.86 11.26 -6.24
N ARG A 65 2.53 11.32 -6.11
CA ARG A 65 1.72 12.39 -6.71
C ARG A 65 2.05 13.76 -6.14
N GLU A 66 2.29 13.86 -4.83
CA GLU A 66 2.68 15.11 -4.19
C GLU A 66 4.04 15.60 -4.73
N ILE A 67 5.02 14.70 -4.87
CA ILE A 67 6.32 15.03 -5.46
C ILE A 67 6.20 15.43 -6.93
N ALA A 68 5.41 14.70 -7.71
CA ALA A 68 5.18 15.02 -9.12
C ALA A 68 4.48 16.38 -9.32
N ALA A 69 3.66 16.81 -8.36
CA ALA A 69 2.97 18.09 -8.40
C ALA A 69 3.89 19.30 -8.09
N LEU A 70 5.10 19.07 -7.52
CA LEU A 70 5.99 20.16 -7.10
C LEU A 70 6.43 21.07 -8.26
N GLY A 71 6.64 20.49 -9.46
CA GLY A 71 6.97 21.27 -10.64
C GLY A 71 5.84 22.25 -11.03
N GLY A 72 4.60 21.76 -11.01
CA GLY A 72 3.41 22.60 -11.24
C GLY A 72 3.22 23.65 -10.16
N ARG A 73 3.48 23.31 -8.89
CA ARG A 73 3.38 24.22 -7.77
C ARG A 73 4.43 25.34 -7.88
N ALA A 74 5.70 24.99 -8.18
CA ALA A 74 6.76 25.99 -8.40
C ALA A 74 6.40 26.98 -9.51
N TYR A 75 5.80 26.49 -10.59
CA TYR A 75 5.32 27.32 -11.70
C TYR A 75 4.17 28.25 -11.29
N LEU A 76 3.16 27.74 -10.58
CA LEU A 76 2.00 28.53 -10.14
C LEU A 76 2.35 29.59 -9.10
N GLU A 77 3.25 29.26 -8.18
CA GLU A 77 3.71 30.18 -7.13
C GLU A 77 4.80 31.15 -7.62
N GLY A 78 5.39 30.90 -8.79
CA GLY A 78 6.48 31.70 -9.36
C GLY A 78 7.76 31.66 -8.51
N LYS A 79 7.94 30.60 -7.69
CA LYS A 79 9.05 30.42 -6.76
C LYS A 79 9.81 29.14 -7.04
N ALA A 80 11.11 29.17 -6.79
CA ALA A 80 11.88 27.94 -6.80
C ALA A 80 11.62 27.14 -5.51
N LEU A 81 11.32 25.83 -5.66
CA LEU A 81 11.10 24.89 -4.57
C LEU A 81 12.27 23.89 -4.52
N SER A 82 12.66 23.49 -3.33
CA SER A 82 13.75 22.53 -3.09
C SER A 82 13.22 21.32 -2.34
N LEU A 83 13.33 20.14 -2.98
CA LEU A 83 13.04 18.87 -2.36
C LEU A 83 14.32 18.28 -1.79
N SER A 84 14.40 18.19 -0.48
CA SER A 84 15.50 17.58 0.26
C SER A 84 14.97 16.42 1.11
N THR A 85 15.86 15.69 1.76
CA THR A 85 15.48 14.63 2.69
C THR A 85 14.53 15.14 3.77
N TRP A 86 13.39 14.46 3.92
CA TRP A 86 12.35 14.78 4.90
C TRP A 86 11.90 13.54 5.67
N PRO A 87 11.73 13.58 6.99
CA PRO A 87 12.10 14.67 7.89
C PRO A 87 13.62 14.91 7.89
N PRO A 88 14.08 16.13 8.23
CA PRO A 88 15.50 16.44 8.26
C PRO A 88 16.19 15.51 9.28
N PRO A 89 17.42 15.04 9.00
CA PRO A 89 18.14 14.21 9.93
C PRO A 89 18.42 14.98 11.21
N ALA A 90 18.39 14.27 12.34
CA ALA A 90 18.70 14.86 13.63
C ALA A 90 20.09 15.54 13.62
N PRO A 91 20.23 16.71 14.24
CA PRO A 91 21.52 17.38 14.33
C PRO A 91 22.53 16.46 15.04
N GLY A 92 23.70 16.27 14.43
CA GLY A 92 24.74 15.37 14.94
C GLY A 92 24.70 13.94 14.40
N SER A 93 23.73 13.59 13.53
CA SER A 93 23.76 12.30 12.86
C SER A 93 24.86 12.25 11.78
N PRO A 94 25.45 11.07 11.49
CA PRO A 94 26.45 10.93 10.43
C PRO A 94 25.94 11.38 9.05
N ALA A 95 24.65 11.29 8.81
CA ALA A 95 23.99 11.80 7.61
C ALA A 95 23.93 13.34 7.56
N ALA A 96 23.93 14.04 8.71
CA ALA A 96 24.04 15.49 8.77
C ALA A 96 25.49 15.95 8.56
N ALA A 97 26.46 15.19 9.08
CA ALA A 97 27.89 15.46 8.90
C ALA A 97 28.36 15.29 7.45
N ALA A 98 27.87 14.25 6.76
CA ALA A 98 28.18 14.01 5.34
C ALA A 98 27.71 15.14 4.42
N ARG A 99 26.59 15.79 4.75
CA ARG A 99 26.10 16.95 3.97
C ARG A 99 26.91 18.22 4.22
N SER A 100 27.44 18.40 5.44
CA SER A 100 28.30 19.54 5.74
C SER A 100 29.63 19.50 5.00
N THR A 101 30.14 18.30 4.69
CA THR A 101 31.36 18.10 3.89
C THR A 101 31.11 18.21 2.39
N ALA A 102 29.90 17.85 1.91
CA ALA A 102 29.52 18.02 0.51
C ALA A 102 29.14 19.47 0.14
N ALA A 103 28.85 20.31 1.13
CA ALA A 103 28.56 21.74 0.95
C ALA A 103 29.80 22.60 0.56
N GLY A 104 30.96 21.98 0.42
CA GLY A 104 32.18 22.62 -0.08
C GLY A 104 32.26 22.88 -1.58
N THR A 105 31.33 22.32 -2.36
CA THR A 105 31.15 22.65 -3.78
C THR A 105 30.00 23.63 -3.84
N GLU A 106 30.26 24.85 -4.31
CA GLU A 106 29.32 25.98 -4.39
C GLU A 106 27.89 25.52 -4.72
N PRO A 107 26.88 25.95 -3.93
CA PRO A 107 25.51 25.72 -4.33
C PRO A 107 25.29 26.46 -5.63
N LEU A 108 25.19 25.71 -6.74
CA LEU A 108 24.71 26.26 -8.00
C LEU A 108 23.42 27.04 -7.68
N ALA A 109 23.51 28.34 -7.80
CA ALA A 109 22.56 29.37 -7.50
C ALA A 109 21.11 28.96 -7.70
N GLY A 110 20.43 28.65 -6.63
CA GLY A 110 19.05 28.26 -6.63
C GLY A 110 18.64 27.77 -5.24
N SER A 111 18.75 28.63 -4.24
CA SER A 111 18.13 28.37 -2.93
C SER A 111 16.62 28.39 -3.09
N GLY A 112 16.05 27.24 -3.50
CA GLY A 112 14.61 27.05 -3.50
C GLY A 112 14.08 26.97 -2.08
N GLU A 113 12.83 27.39 -1.88
CA GLU A 113 12.13 27.24 -0.62
C GLU A 113 12.01 25.74 -0.28
N PRO A 114 12.42 25.29 0.91
CA PRO A 114 12.35 23.89 1.27
C PRO A 114 10.91 23.42 1.37
N VAL A 115 10.58 22.37 0.65
CA VAL A 115 9.24 21.78 0.67
C VAL A 115 9.10 20.84 1.86
N LYS A 116 8.02 21.02 2.62
CA LYS A 116 7.59 20.08 3.66
C LYS A 116 6.58 19.12 3.04
N LEU A 117 6.90 17.82 3.02
CA LEU A 117 6.01 16.79 2.57
C LEU A 117 5.10 16.32 3.71
N ALA A 118 3.83 16.08 3.41
CA ALA A 118 2.88 15.47 4.35
C ALA A 118 3.06 13.94 4.33
N LEU A 119 4.05 13.44 5.06
CA LEU A 119 4.35 12.01 5.15
C LEU A 119 3.57 11.35 6.28
N PRO A 120 3.12 10.09 6.11
CA PRO A 120 2.64 9.26 7.20
C PRO A 120 3.70 9.06 8.29
N GLU A 121 3.27 8.66 9.49
CA GLU A 121 4.18 8.38 10.59
C GLU A 121 5.18 7.26 10.24
N GLY A 122 6.44 7.47 10.59
CA GLY A 122 7.51 6.50 10.31
C GLY A 122 8.04 6.50 8.88
N TRP A 123 7.49 7.35 7.99
CA TRP A 123 7.96 7.49 6.64
C TRP A 123 9.09 8.51 6.53
N ARG A 124 10.00 8.26 5.59
CA ARG A 124 11.10 9.15 5.25
C ARG A 124 11.28 9.19 3.73
N VAL A 125 11.49 10.39 3.23
CA VAL A 125 11.92 10.62 1.85
C VAL A 125 13.38 11.03 1.88
N VAL A 126 14.24 10.26 1.21
CA VAL A 126 15.67 10.52 1.10
C VAL A 126 15.95 11.01 -0.31
N VAL A 127 16.57 12.19 -0.39
CA VAL A 127 16.93 12.83 -1.66
C VAL A 127 18.37 13.36 -1.53
N ASP A 128 19.24 12.85 -2.39
CA ASP A 128 20.64 13.25 -2.43
C ASP A 128 21.16 13.16 -3.88
N PRO A 129 21.59 14.30 -4.50
CA PRO A 129 21.52 15.68 -4.05
C PRO A 129 20.08 16.24 -4.04
N PRO A 130 19.82 17.38 -3.34
CA PRO A 130 18.52 18.03 -3.34
C PRO A 130 18.03 18.36 -4.74
N ILE A 131 16.75 18.09 -5.01
CA ILE A 131 16.13 18.34 -6.32
C ILE A 131 15.50 19.73 -6.31
N LEU A 132 15.93 20.56 -7.26
CA LEU A 132 15.42 21.91 -7.43
C LEU A 132 14.32 21.95 -8.48
N PHE A 133 13.16 22.48 -8.13
CA PHE A 133 12.06 22.80 -9.03
C PHE A 133 12.05 24.30 -9.28
N ARG A 134 12.11 24.69 -10.54
CA ARG A 134 12.23 26.09 -10.96
C ARG A 134 10.88 26.71 -11.26
N PRO A 135 10.78 28.06 -11.21
CA PRO A 135 9.54 28.75 -11.52
C PRO A 135 9.03 28.55 -12.97
N ASP A 136 9.91 28.12 -13.88
CA ASP A 136 9.55 27.73 -15.25
C ASP A 136 8.94 26.32 -15.33
N GLY A 137 8.78 25.63 -14.20
CA GLY A 137 8.27 24.26 -14.13
C GLY A 137 9.32 23.18 -14.44
N ALA A 138 10.56 23.60 -14.73
CA ALA A 138 11.66 22.66 -14.94
C ALA A 138 12.25 22.20 -13.60
N CYS A 139 12.86 21.03 -13.58
CA CYS A 139 13.57 20.53 -12.41
C CYS A 139 14.96 20.01 -12.75
N SER A 140 15.83 19.94 -11.73
CA SER A 140 17.19 19.40 -11.89
C SER A 140 17.21 17.90 -12.12
N GLY A 141 16.13 17.19 -11.80
CA GLY A 141 16.10 15.74 -11.77
C GLY A 141 16.90 15.16 -10.60
N GLY A 142 16.74 13.87 -10.37
CA GLY A 142 17.46 13.18 -9.31
C GLY A 142 16.77 11.88 -8.93
N GLU A 143 17.36 11.19 -7.97
CA GLU A 143 16.80 9.97 -7.39
C GLU A 143 16.13 10.30 -6.06
N VAL A 144 14.95 9.76 -5.86
CA VAL A 144 14.16 9.89 -4.63
C VAL A 144 13.93 8.49 -4.09
N MET A 145 14.26 8.29 -2.82
CA MET A 145 14.02 7.05 -2.12
C MET A 145 12.99 7.30 -1.02
N ILE A 146 11.94 6.48 -1.00
CA ILE A 146 10.94 6.46 0.07
C ILE A 146 11.25 5.27 0.97
N GLU A 147 11.35 5.53 2.26
CA GLU A 147 11.57 4.55 3.31
C GLU A 147 10.38 4.53 4.26
N ALA A 148 9.84 3.35 4.55
CA ALA A 148 8.81 3.12 5.56
C ALA A 148 9.07 1.80 6.28
N GLY A 149 9.64 1.86 7.48
CA GLY A 149 10.11 0.68 8.20
C GLY A 149 11.21 -0.04 7.41
N GLU A 150 10.95 -1.30 7.06
CA GLU A 150 11.89 -2.12 6.28
C GLU A 150 11.69 -1.99 4.76
N VAL A 151 10.62 -1.34 4.33
CA VAL A 151 10.30 -1.20 2.90
C VAL A 151 11.00 0.04 2.35
N ARG A 152 11.72 -0.15 1.23
CA ARG A 152 12.40 0.93 0.49
C ARG A 152 11.99 0.87 -0.96
N ARG A 153 11.69 2.03 -1.52
CA ARG A 153 11.38 2.22 -2.94
C ARG A 153 12.13 3.42 -3.47
N SER A 154 12.82 3.25 -4.59
CA SER A 154 13.45 4.35 -5.30
C SER A 154 12.77 4.58 -6.63
N PHE A 155 12.70 5.84 -7.02
CA PHE A 155 12.25 6.27 -8.33
C PHE A 155 13.08 7.46 -8.78
N ARG A 156 13.19 7.61 -10.09
CA ARG A 156 13.97 8.69 -10.70
C ARG A 156 13.05 9.74 -11.28
N LEU A 157 13.37 11.00 -10.95
CA LEU A 157 12.77 12.16 -11.58
C LEU A 157 13.61 12.58 -12.78
N GLU A 158 13.04 12.48 -13.98
CA GLU A 158 13.76 12.85 -15.21
C GLU A 158 13.51 14.32 -15.57
N PRO A 159 14.60 15.13 -15.74
CA PRO A 159 14.47 16.47 -16.24
C PRO A 159 13.96 16.47 -17.71
N PRO A 160 13.37 17.59 -18.21
CA PRO A 160 13.17 18.83 -17.48
C PRO A 160 11.87 18.87 -16.65
N ARG A 161 10.93 17.96 -16.87
CA ARG A 161 9.57 18.02 -16.28
C ARG A 161 9.38 17.18 -15.05
N CYS A 162 10.43 16.57 -14.52
CA CYS A 162 10.38 15.67 -13.36
C CYS A 162 9.30 14.60 -13.45
N ARG A 163 9.25 13.90 -14.57
CA ARG A 163 8.37 12.73 -14.70
C ARG A 163 8.96 11.57 -13.89
N LEU A 164 8.09 10.93 -13.16
CA LEU A 164 8.39 9.67 -12.48
C LEU A 164 8.64 8.55 -13.49
N LYS A 165 9.68 7.77 -13.24
CA LYS A 165 10.01 6.59 -14.06
C LYS A 165 10.44 5.44 -13.16
#